data_be1617a050fab2ebb7a76e5282bc10e7
#
_entry.id   be1617a050fab2ebb7a76e5282bc10e7
#
_cell.length_a   1.000
_cell.length_b   1.000
_cell.length_c   1.000
_cell.angle_alpha   90.00
_cell.angle_beta   90.00
_cell.angle_gamma   90.00
#
_symmetry.space_group_name_H-M   'P 1'
#
loop_
_entity.id
_entity.type
_entity.pdbx_description
1 polymer ?
#
loop_
_entity_poly.entity_id
_entity_poly.type
_entity_poly.pdbx_seq_one_letter_code
_entity_poly.pdbx_strand_id
1 'polypeptide(L)'
;MPEAGSTNLNDISMTPKQYAYYSLNDVKQYKCLVFLYGKESAWNPKAINGSHAGIPQGRSKWLITATPIHQVEWGLRYIKHRYDTPCKARDHWLLHKWH
;
A
#
# COMPACT_ATOMS: atom_id res chain seq x y z
N MET A 1 10.14 6.19 -27.98
CA MET A 1 10.14 6.03 -27.41
C MET A 1 10.40 5.73 -27.03
N PRO A 2 10.39 5.68 -27.15
CA PRO A 2 10.61 5.18 -26.69
C PRO A 2 10.85 4.92 -26.30
N GLU A 3 10.99 4.72 -26.59
CA GLU A 3 11.16 4.48 -26.18
C GLU A 3 11.00 4.41 -25.54
N ALA A 4 10.83 4.43 -26.17
CA ALA A 4 10.56 4.24 -25.52
C ALA A 4 10.44 4.01 -24.80
N GLY A 5 10.44 4.10 -24.90
CA GLY A 5 10.18 3.75 -24.27
C GLY A 5 10.29 3.31 -23.47
N SER A 6 10.41 3.09 -24.17
CA SER A 6 10.19 2.63 -23.41
C SER A 6 10.20 2.82 -22.41
N THR A 7 9.80 3.16 -22.55
CA THR A 7 9.71 3.47 -21.20
C THR A 7 9.11 2.36 -20.46
N ASN A 8 9.87 1.57 -19.86
CA ASN A 8 9.26 0.58 -19.03
C ASN A 8 9.09 1.16 -17.64
N LEU A 9 8.23 0.57 -16.85
CA LEU A 9 7.92 1.08 -15.53
C LEU A 9 9.09 1.01 -14.57
N ASN A 10 10.11 0.20 -14.89
CA ASN A 10 11.28 0.12 -14.05
C ASN A 10 12.14 1.37 -14.15
N ASP A 11 12.04 2.09 -15.24
CA ASP A 11 12.79 3.33 -15.43
C ASP A 11 12.02 4.53 -14.89
N ILE A 12 10.74 4.36 -14.65
CA ILE A 12 9.91 5.39 -14.07
C ILE A 12 9.77 5.07 -12.60
N SER A 13 10.51 5.77 -11.78
CA SER A 13 10.44 5.55 -10.35
C SER A 13 9.14 6.09 -9.80
N MET A 14 8.17 5.22 -9.66
CA MET A 14 6.94 5.55 -8.95
C MET A 14 7.18 5.38 -7.46
N THR A 15 6.70 6.35 -6.69
CA THR A 15 6.65 6.16 -5.25
C THR A 15 5.53 5.17 -4.93
N PRO A 16 5.58 4.53 -3.77
CA PRO A 16 4.47 3.67 -3.34
C PRO A 16 3.12 4.39 -3.35
N LYS A 17 3.10 5.66 -2.93
CA LYS A 17 1.87 6.44 -2.94
C LYS A 17 1.37 6.69 -4.35
N GLN A 18 2.26 7.00 -5.29
CA GLN A 18 1.86 7.20 -6.69
C GLN A 18 1.26 5.92 -7.27
N TYR A 19 1.89 4.78 -6.99
CA TYR A 19 1.36 3.50 -7.44
C TYR A 19 -0.05 3.26 -6.89
N ALA A 20 -0.26 3.55 -5.59
CA ALA A 20 -1.57 3.39 -4.97
C ALA A 20 -2.59 4.32 -5.61
N TYR A 21 -2.20 5.57 -5.88
CA TYR A 21 -3.07 6.56 -6.50
C TYR A 21 -3.60 6.05 -7.85
N TYR A 22 -2.69 5.61 -8.71
CA TYR A 22 -3.08 5.12 -10.04
C TYR A 22 -3.84 3.80 -9.98
N SER A 23 -3.46 2.92 -9.06
CA SER A 23 -4.12 1.62 -8.92
C SER A 23 -5.55 1.75 -8.46
N LEU A 24 -5.81 2.65 -7.52
CA LEU A 24 -7.15 2.84 -6.98
C LEU A 24 -8.06 3.58 -7.94
N ASN A 25 -7.50 4.54 -8.70
CA ASN A 25 -8.26 5.36 -9.63
C ASN A 25 -9.50 5.98 -8.96
N ASP A 26 -9.35 6.42 -7.71
CA ASP A 26 -10.42 6.96 -6.89
C ASP A 26 -9.78 7.80 -5.79
N VAL A 27 -9.91 9.12 -5.90
CA VAL A 27 -9.23 10.05 -5.00
C VAL A 27 -9.67 9.86 -3.55
N LYS A 28 -10.95 9.61 -3.33
CA LYS A 28 -11.46 9.41 -1.97
C LYS A 28 -10.85 8.18 -1.34
N GLN A 29 -10.80 7.07 -2.07
CA GLN A 29 -10.21 5.84 -1.58
C GLN A 29 -8.71 5.99 -1.36
N TYR A 30 -8.04 6.71 -2.25
CA TYR A 30 -6.63 7.00 -2.10
C TYR A 30 -6.35 7.76 -0.79
N LYS A 31 -7.15 8.79 -0.49
CA LYS A 31 -6.96 9.56 0.74
C LYS A 31 -7.14 8.69 1.99
N CYS A 32 -8.10 7.78 1.94
CA CYS A 32 -8.29 6.83 3.04
C CYS A 32 -7.08 5.94 3.22
N LEU A 33 -6.50 5.47 2.11
CA LEU A 33 -5.31 4.62 2.17
C LEU A 33 -4.10 5.39 2.70
N VAL A 34 -3.92 6.63 2.25
CA VAL A 34 -2.82 7.47 2.73
C VAL A 34 -2.90 7.62 4.25
N PHE A 35 -4.09 7.86 4.77
CA PHE A 35 -4.29 7.95 6.22
C PHE A 35 -3.95 6.62 6.89
N LEU A 36 -4.52 5.53 6.40
CA LEU A 36 -4.38 4.22 7.03
C LEU A 36 -2.92 3.78 7.09
N TYR A 37 -2.22 3.81 5.96
CA TYR A 37 -0.82 3.37 5.93
C TYR A 37 0.12 4.39 6.53
N GLY A 38 -0.32 5.65 6.63
CA GLY A 38 0.40 6.64 7.43
C GLY A 38 0.42 6.24 8.90
N LYS A 39 -0.70 5.73 9.41
CA LYS A 39 -0.80 5.28 10.81
C LYS A 39 -0.10 3.94 11.03
N GLU A 40 -0.19 3.02 10.06
CA GLU A 40 0.39 1.69 10.22
C GLU A 40 1.91 1.69 10.19
N SER A 41 2.50 2.41 9.25
CA SER A 41 3.94 2.31 9.01
C SER A 41 4.59 3.64 8.65
N ALA A 42 3.84 4.73 8.60
CA ALA A 42 4.28 5.99 8.00
C ALA A 42 4.79 5.76 6.57
N TRP A 43 4.17 4.83 5.86
CA TRP A 43 4.55 4.44 4.49
C TRP A 43 6.00 3.96 4.39
N ASN A 44 6.57 3.47 5.50
CA ASN A 44 7.94 3.00 5.53
C ASN A 44 7.99 1.51 5.13
N PRO A 45 8.59 1.18 3.97
CA PRO A 45 8.64 -0.21 3.52
C PRO A 45 9.51 -1.11 4.41
N LYS A 46 10.31 -0.52 5.29
CA LYS A 46 11.17 -1.28 6.19
C LYS A 46 10.59 -1.41 7.59
N ALA A 47 9.39 -0.90 7.82
CA ALA A 47 8.77 -0.97 9.13
C ALA A 47 8.48 -2.42 9.52
N ILE A 48 8.91 -2.82 10.70
CA ILE A 48 8.63 -4.14 11.25
C ILE A 48 8.18 -3.96 12.69
N ASN A 49 7.01 -4.50 13.00
CA ASN A 49 6.43 -4.44 14.34
C ASN A 49 5.94 -5.84 14.70
N GLY A 50 6.78 -6.59 15.43
CA GLY A 50 6.48 -7.98 15.76
C GLY A 50 6.38 -8.81 14.50
N SER A 51 5.23 -9.43 14.29
CA SER A 51 4.97 -10.26 13.11
C SER A 51 4.42 -9.47 11.91
N HIS A 52 4.31 -8.15 12.05
CA HIS A 52 3.77 -7.28 11.00
C HIS A 52 4.88 -6.53 10.29
N ALA A 53 4.82 -6.45 8.97
CA ALA A 53 5.91 -5.92 8.17
C ALA A 53 5.44 -5.05 7.02
N GLY A 54 6.30 -4.10 6.63
CA GLY A 54 6.15 -3.31 5.42
C GLY A 54 5.13 -2.20 5.53
N ILE A 55 4.90 -1.55 4.41
CA ILE A 55 3.95 -0.43 4.33
C ILE A 55 2.57 -0.82 4.88
N PRO A 56 2.00 -1.99 4.49
CA PRO A 56 0.67 -2.35 4.97
C PRO A 56 0.66 -2.97 6.36
N GLN A 57 1.82 -3.23 6.95
CA GLN A 57 1.92 -3.93 8.23
C GLN A 57 1.12 -5.22 8.20
N GLY A 58 1.35 -6.00 7.15
CA GLY A 58 0.71 -7.31 7.00
C GLY A 58 1.46 -8.38 7.74
N ARG A 59 0.75 -9.44 8.11
CA ARG A 59 1.32 -10.58 8.80
C ARG A 59 1.80 -11.59 7.77
N SER A 60 2.86 -11.23 7.06
CA SER A 60 3.46 -12.08 6.04
C SER A 60 4.95 -11.80 5.96
N LYS A 61 5.76 -12.86 6.08
CA LYS A 61 7.21 -12.71 5.98
C LYS A 61 7.63 -12.27 4.57
N TRP A 62 6.83 -12.58 3.56
CA TRP A 62 7.11 -12.16 2.19
C TRP A 62 7.26 -10.64 2.10
N LEU A 63 6.50 -9.89 2.91
CA LEU A 63 6.56 -8.44 2.89
C LEU A 63 7.93 -7.88 3.29
N ILE A 64 8.71 -8.63 4.05
CA ILE A 64 10.03 -8.18 4.48
C ILE A 64 10.97 -8.01 3.29
N THR A 65 10.83 -8.89 2.29
CA THR A 65 11.71 -8.87 1.12
C THR A 65 11.06 -8.28 -0.13
N ALA A 66 9.76 -7.98 -0.07
CA ALA A 66 9.05 -7.44 -1.21
C ALA A 66 9.47 -5.97 -1.46
N THR A 67 9.46 -5.56 -2.73
CA THR A 67 9.71 -4.16 -3.05
C THR A 67 8.58 -3.30 -2.51
N PRO A 68 8.81 -1.99 -2.31
CA PRO A 68 7.75 -1.11 -1.81
C PRO A 68 6.48 -1.15 -2.67
N ILE A 69 6.63 -1.19 -3.98
CA ILE A 69 5.48 -1.28 -4.89
C ILE A 69 4.71 -2.59 -4.68
N HIS A 70 5.43 -3.71 -4.57
CA HIS A 70 4.79 -5.00 -4.34
C HIS A 70 4.13 -5.07 -2.96
N GLN A 71 4.67 -4.36 -1.96
CA GLN A 71 4.03 -4.27 -0.65
C GLN A 71 2.67 -3.57 -0.76
N VAL A 72 2.61 -2.47 -1.52
CA VAL A 72 1.34 -1.76 -1.73
C VAL A 72 0.36 -2.65 -2.49
N GLU A 73 0.81 -3.34 -3.51
CA GLU A 73 -0.05 -4.26 -4.25
C GLU A 73 -0.64 -5.32 -3.34
N TRP A 74 0.20 -5.92 -2.50
CA TRP A 74 -0.25 -6.89 -1.49
C TRP A 74 -1.31 -6.28 -0.59
N GLY A 75 -1.06 -5.06 -0.11
CA GLY A 75 -1.97 -4.37 0.79
C GLY A 75 -3.31 -4.06 0.16
N LEU A 76 -3.30 -3.64 -1.11
CA LEU A 76 -4.54 -3.35 -1.82
C LEU A 76 -5.39 -4.61 -2.00
N ARG A 77 -4.75 -5.74 -2.29
CA ARG A 77 -5.47 -7.02 -2.40
C ARG A 77 -6.01 -7.46 -1.05
N TYR A 78 -5.21 -7.29 0.01
CA TYR A 78 -5.64 -7.61 1.37
C TYR A 78 -6.87 -6.80 1.75
N ILE A 79 -6.84 -5.49 1.49
CA ILE A 79 -7.97 -4.61 1.79
C ILE A 79 -9.20 -5.02 0.98
N LYS A 80 -9.02 -5.28 -0.30
CA LYS A 80 -10.13 -5.68 -1.17
C LYS A 80 -10.80 -6.95 -0.64
N HIS A 81 -10.00 -7.91 -0.23
CA HIS A 81 -10.51 -9.18 0.26
C HIS A 81 -11.22 -9.02 1.61
N ARG A 82 -10.64 -8.26 2.52
CA ARG A 82 -11.13 -8.21 3.91
C ARG A 82 -12.13 -7.09 4.16
N TYR A 83 -11.93 -5.93 3.55
CA TYR A 83 -12.75 -4.74 3.84
C TYR A 83 -13.47 -4.18 2.64
N ASP A 84 -13.19 -4.66 1.46
CA ASP A 84 -13.71 -4.18 0.18
C ASP A 84 -13.04 -2.89 -0.29
N THR A 85 -12.97 -1.84 0.55
CA THR A 85 -12.37 -0.56 0.13
C THR A 85 -11.43 0.00 1.19
N PRO A 86 -10.46 0.84 0.77
CA PRO A 86 -9.60 1.53 1.73
C PRO A 86 -10.35 2.36 2.77
N CYS A 87 -11.44 3.01 2.39
CA CYS A 87 -12.18 3.81 3.36
C CYS A 87 -12.86 2.93 4.41
N LYS A 88 -13.33 1.75 4.02
CA LYS A 88 -13.88 0.80 5.00
C LYS A 88 -12.78 0.26 5.90
N ALA A 89 -11.59 0.01 5.36
CA ALA A 89 -10.46 -0.41 6.16
C ALA A 89 -10.05 0.68 7.15
N ARG A 90 -10.04 1.94 6.71
CA ARG A 90 -9.75 3.07 7.59
C ARG A 90 -10.77 3.15 8.72
N ASP A 91 -12.05 2.98 8.42
CA ASP A 91 -13.11 3.04 9.43
C ASP A 91 -12.90 1.94 10.47
N HIS A 92 -12.54 0.74 10.03
CA HIS A 92 -12.22 -0.34 10.96
C HIS A 92 -11.02 0.05 11.84
N TRP A 93 -9.98 0.64 11.26
CA TRP A 93 -8.81 1.06 12.00
C TRP A 93 -9.16 2.13 13.03
N LEU A 94 -10.03 3.07 12.67
CA LEU A 94 -10.44 4.13 13.60
C LEU A 94 -11.11 3.56 14.85
N LEU A 95 -11.84 2.44 14.69
CA LEU A 95 -12.49 1.78 15.81
C LEU A 95 -11.54 0.90 16.61
N HIS A 96 -10.66 0.16 15.94
CA HIS A 96 -9.86 -0.90 16.54
C HIS A 96 -8.37 -0.60 16.62
N LYS A 97 -7.89 0.41 15.89
CA LYS A 97 -6.46 0.78 15.79
C LYS A 97 -5.59 -0.30 15.15
N TRP A 98 -6.18 -1.18 14.32
CA TRP A 98 -5.48 -2.15 13.48
C TRP A 98 -6.35 -2.49 12.28
N HIS A 99 -5.70 -3.10 11.29
CA HIS A 99 -6.47 -3.54 10.13
C HIS A 99 -6.07 -4.94 9.69
#